data_262f0dd460d5a763e0cb254bb0e05e65
#
_entry.id   262f0dd460d5a763e0cb254bb0e05e65
#
_cell.length_a   1.000
_cell.length_b   1.000
_cell.length_c   1.000
_cell.angle_alpha   90.00
_cell.angle_beta   90.00
_cell.angle_gamma   90.00
#
_symmetry.space_group_name_H-M   'P 1'
#
loop_
_entity.id
_entity.type
_entity.pdbx_description
1 polymer ?
#
loop_
_entity_poly.entity_id
_entity_poly.type
_entity_poly.pdbx_seq_one_letter_code
_entity_poly.pdbx_strand_id
1 'polypeptide(L)'
;PLSAGRWVRTLAAGRCLGPRRGPNNDDHRSIVILAMNFRAASRPALATALGVRCAAAPTLAGFHVSAAPQASLRELEARVKSVKNIEKITKSMKMIAATRLGRAQRAMDSAVAFGDASEELFKQAEVEAPKDSERELFVVVSSDRGLCGGIHSSVSKKTRAAVAELAKAGGEQPSIIVLGEKAKGQLSRALPNNLVLSFNQIGKGVPTYEDALAISTTILKHNIPFDKVNIVYNKYVSSLSFESAITTVHTEEALLNAPKFGAYEIEEGISRDLAEFSLTNSIFYTLVEGHASEINSRRNAMDNASKNAGDMITSLNLLYNRGRQAKITNELIDIITGASSL
;
A
#
# COMPACT_ATOMS: atom_id res chain seq x y z
N PRO A 1 -0.99 33.91 -16.19
CA PRO A 1 -0.38 34.05 -14.89
C PRO A 1 -1.33 33.44 -13.84
N LEU A 2 -1.31 32.15 -13.69
CA LEU A 2 -2.11 31.42 -12.72
C LEU A 2 -1.16 30.67 -11.80
N SER A 3 -1.02 31.24 -10.64
CA SER A 3 -0.60 30.72 -9.34
C SER A 3 -0.10 29.25 -9.28
N ALA A 4 1.20 29.09 -9.49
CA ALA A 4 1.95 27.86 -9.21
C ALA A 4 2.17 27.61 -7.70
N GLY A 5 1.38 28.23 -6.82
CA GLY A 5 1.69 28.37 -5.40
C GLY A 5 1.09 27.37 -4.43
N ARG A 6 0.47 26.25 -4.89
CA ARG A 6 -0.33 25.45 -3.95
C ARG A 6 0.04 23.95 -3.82
N TRP A 7 1.21 23.53 -4.32
CA TRP A 7 1.51 22.09 -4.47
C TRP A 7 2.45 21.48 -3.44
N VAL A 8 3.19 22.29 -2.69
CA VAL A 8 4.25 21.81 -1.80
C VAL A 8 3.94 22.11 -0.35
N ARG A 9 3.67 21.09 0.45
CA ARG A 9 3.84 21.16 1.90
C ARG A 9 5.16 20.49 2.25
N THR A 10 6.16 21.32 2.49
CA THR A 10 7.44 20.90 3.08
C THR A 10 7.18 20.56 4.55
N LEU A 11 7.37 19.32 4.94
CA LEU A 11 7.49 18.96 6.34
C LEU A 11 8.97 19.09 6.70
N ALA A 12 9.38 20.32 7.03
CA ALA A 12 10.58 20.48 7.81
C ALA A 12 10.35 19.80 9.16
N ALA A 13 11.27 18.92 9.55
CA ALA A 13 11.28 18.30 10.87
C ALA A 13 11.42 19.37 11.94
N GLY A 14 10.29 19.95 12.36
CA GLY A 14 10.19 20.88 13.48
C GLY A 14 10.38 20.10 14.77
N ARG A 15 11.51 20.29 15.43
CA ARG A 15 11.70 19.93 16.85
C ARG A 15 10.71 20.75 17.65
N CYS A 16 9.64 20.13 18.10
CA CYS A 16 8.82 20.68 19.17
C CYS A 16 9.55 20.51 20.48
N LEU A 17 10.12 21.61 20.98
CA LEU A 17 10.52 21.76 22.37
C LEU A 17 9.23 21.86 23.20
N GLY A 18 8.87 20.77 23.88
CA GLY A 18 7.84 20.76 24.91
C GLY A 18 8.46 21.09 26.29
N PRO A 19 7.69 21.67 27.24
CA PRO A 19 8.21 22.19 28.49
C PRO A 19 8.62 21.09 29.46
N ARG A 20 9.78 21.31 30.10
CA ARG A 20 10.31 20.55 31.24
C ARG A 20 9.31 20.57 32.40
N ARG A 21 8.93 19.43 32.91
CA ARG A 21 8.52 19.22 34.31
C ARG A 21 9.34 18.08 34.89
N GLY A 22 9.85 18.37 36.06
CA GLY A 22 10.79 17.57 36.85
C GLY A 22 10.16 16.34 37.50
N PRO A 23 10.94 15.65 38.37
CA PRO A 23 10.88 14.21 38.58
C PRO A 23 9.99 13.84 39.77
N ASN A 24 9.33 12.68 39.68
CA ASN A 24 9.04 11.85 40.87
C ASN A 24 8.70 10.41 40.50
N ASN A 25 9.55 9.56 41.04
CA ASN A 25 9.29 8.33 41.77
C ASN A 25 8.54 7.15 41.16
N ASP A 26 9.33 6.08 41.10
CA ASP A 26 9.02 4.70 41.50
C ASP A 26 7.76 4.01 40.96
N ASP A 27 7.96 3.04 40.06
CA ASP A 27 7.53 1.68 40.36
C ASP A 27 8.17 0.65 39.40
N HIS A 28 8.92 -0.23 40.04
CA HIS A 28 9.47 -1.46 39.46
C HIS A 28 8.32 -2.40 39.05
N ARG A 29 8.23 -2.76 37.79
CA ARG A 29 7.67 -4.07 37.39
C ARG A 29 8.51 -4.70 36.31
N SER A 30 9.39 -5.56 36.74
CA SER A 30 10.13 -6.53 35.94
C SER A 30 9.16 -7.48 35.27
N ILE A 31 9.15 -7.49 33.92
CA ILE A 31 8.49 -8.58 33.15
C ILE A 31 9.58 -9.57 32.78
N VAL A 32 9.50 -10.73 33.43
CA VAL A 32 10.31 -11.92 33.17
C VAL A 32 9.87 -12.52 31.86
N ILE A 33 10.76 -12.54 30.86
CA ILE A 33 10.56 -13.31 29.61
C ILE A 33 10.96 -14.76 29.89
N LEU A 34 9.99 -15.65 29.97
CA LEU A 34 10.21 -17.10 30.09
C LEU A 34 10.41 -17.69 28.70
N ALA A 35 11.66 -18.00 28.37
CA ALA A 35 12.01 -18.80 27.20
C ALA A 35 11.71 -20.28 27.47
N MET A 36 10.73 -20.86 26.79
CA MET A 36 10.48 -22.30 26.84
C MET A 36 11.27 -23.01 25.73
N ASN A 37 12.35 -23.65 26.15
CA ASN A 37 13.08 -24.63 25.33
C ASN A 37 12.30 -25.94 25.30
N PHE A 38 11.87 -26.37 24.09
CA PHE A 38 11.42 -27.72 23.85
C PHE A 38 12.63 -28.65 23.61
N ARG A 39 12.91 -29.52 24.55
CA ARG A 39 13.79 -30.67 24.35
C ARG A 39 12.95 -31.94 24.33
N ALA A 40 13.03 -32.66 23.23
CA ALA A 40 12.52 -34.02 23.09
C ALA A 40 13.37 -35.00 23.92
N ALA A 41 12.74 -35.91 24.64
CA ALA A 41 13.38 -37.12 25.14
C ALA A 41 12.37 -38.26 25.29
N SER A 42 12.57 -39.25 24.48
CA SER A 42 12.40 -40.70 24.57
C SER A 42 11.65 -41.34 25.76
N ARG A 43 10.80 -42.33 25.35
CA ARG A 43 10.19 -43.38 26.18
C ARG A 43 11.24 -44.34 26.75
N PRO A 44 10.95 -45.05 27.89
CA PRO A 44 10.62 -46.45 27.76
C PRO A 44 9.47 -46.97 28.67
N ALA A 45 9.20 -48.24 28.47
CA ALA A 45 8.04 -49.05 28.75
C ALA A 45 7.95 -49.63 30.19
N LEU A 46 6.76 -50.22 30.42
CA LEU A 46 6.35 -51.29 31.37
C LEU A 46 6.41 -51.00 32.88
N ALA A 47 5.22 -51.09 33.47
CA ALA A 47 4.91 -52.03 34.55
C ALA A 47 3.39 -52.07 34.82
N THR A 48 2.87 -53.28 34.71
CA THR A 48 1.58 -53.77 35.18
C THR A 48 1.45 -53.63 36.70
N ALA A 49 0.26 -53.25 37.21
CA ALA A 49 -0.46 -53.96 38.29
C ALA A 49 -1.70 -53.23 38.80
N LEU A 50 -2.77 -53.99 38.91
CA LEU A 50 -3.84 -54.00 39.90
C LEU A 50 -4.88 -52.84 39.90
N GLY A 51 -6.04 -53.26 39.58
CA GLY A 51 -7.32 -52.58 39.52
C GLY A 51 -7.81 -51.97 40.81
N VAL A 52 -8.40 -50.78 40.64
CA VAL A 52 -9.50 -50.29 41.44
C VAL A 52 -10.54 -49.71 40.48
N ARG A 53 -11.67 -50.38 40.38
CA ARG A 53 -12.85 -49.86 39.64
C ARG A 53 -13.46 -48.74 40.49
N CYS A 54 -13.13 -47.51 40.21
CA CYS A 54 -13.99 -46.38 40.60
C CYS A 54 -15.07 -46.23 39.52
N ALA A 55 -16.31 -46.49 39.88
CA ALA A 55 -17.48 -46.18 39.06
C ALA A 55 -17.54 -44.66 38.83
N ALA A 56 -17.16 -44.23 37.61
CA ALA A 56 -17.39 -42.87 37.18
C ALA A 56 -18.87 -42.69 36.87
N ALA A 57 -19.55 -41.88 37.68
CA ALA A 57 -20.90 -41.40 37.36
C ALA A 57 -20.86 -40.68 35.99
N PRO A 58 -21.85 -40.87 35.10
CA PRO A 58 -21.92 -40.13 33.86
C PRO A 58 -22.18 -38.65 34.16
N THR A 59 -21.16 -37.83 34.07
CA THR A 59 -21.34 -36.38 33.97
C THR A 59 -22.11 -36.12 32.69
N LEU A 60 -23.38 -35.80 32.81
CA LEU A 60 -24.17 -35.18 31.75
C LEU A 60 -23.45 -33.88 31.36
N ALA A 61 -22.62 -33.96 30.30
CA ALA A 61 -22.09 -32.80 29.65
C ALA A 61 -23.30 -32.05 29.06
N GLY A 62 -23.78 -31.09 29.81
CA GLY A 62 -24.76 -30.13 29.31
C GLY A 62 -24.14 -29.45 28.08
N PHE A 63 -24.71 -29.68 26.91
CA PHE A 63 -24.43 -28.89 25.73
C PHE A 63 -24.86 -27.45 26.02
N HIS A 64 -23.94 -26.65 26.56
CA HIS A 64 -24.09 -25.20 26.54
C HIS A 64 -23.92 -24.79 25.10
N VAL A 65 -24.99 -24.82 24.33
CA VAL A 65 -25.09 -24.07 23.08
C VAL A 65 -24.99 -22.60 23.51
N SER A 66 -23.81 -22.05 23.47
CA SER A 66 -23.63 -20.61 23.56
C SER A 66 -24.43 -20.02 22.40
N ALA A 67 -25.62 -19.56 22.69
CA ALA A 67 -26.45 -18.82 21.75
C ALA A 67 -25.66 -17.53 21.43
N ALA A 68 -24.91 -17.54 20.33
CA ALA A 68 -24.39 -16.30 19.77
C ALA A 68 -25.59 -15.34 19.71
N PRO A 69 -25.44 -14.07 20.17
CA PRO A 69 -26.56 -13.13 20.18
C PRO A 69 -27.15 -13.06 18.79
N GLN A 70 -28.34 -13.61 18.61
CA GLN A 70 -29.03 -13.57 17.33
C GLN A 70 -29.28 -12.10 17.01
N ALA A 71 -28.61 -11.57 16.01
CA ALA A 71 -28.83 -10.21 15.54
C ALA A 71 -30.35 -10.04 15.32
N SER A 72 -30.92 -8.99 15.87
CA SER A 72 -32.37 -8.76 15.76
C SER A 72 -32.74 -8.67 14.27
N LEU A 73 -33.92 -9.13 13.88
CA LEU A 73 -34.41 -9.05 12.48
C LEU A 73 -34.27 -7.65 11.90
N ARG A 74 -34.52 -6.63 12.72
CA ARG A 74 -34.35 -5.23 12.34
C ARG A 74 -32.91 -4.87 12.04
N GLU A 75 -31.96 -5.42 12.77
CA GLU A 75 -30.53 -5.23 12.55
C GLU A 75 -30.08 -5.92 11.26
N LEU A 76 -30.54 -7.14 10.99
CA LEU A 76 -30.29 -7.87 9.75
C LEU A 76 -30.84 -7.10 8.54
N GLU A 77 -32.06 -6.56 8.64
CA GLU A 77 -32.64 -5.73 7.58
C GLU A 77 -31.84 -4.47 7.31
N ALA A 78 -31.38 -3.77 8.35
CA ALA A 78 -30.53 -2.60 8.23
C ALA A 78 -29.18 -2.94 7.58
N ARG A 79 -28.58 -4.10 7.94
CA ARG A 79 -27.35 -4.59 7.31
C ARG A 79 -27.55 -4.90 5.83
N VAL A 80 -28.62 -5.60 5.45
CA VAL A 80 -28.97 -5.87 4.04
C VAL A 80 -29.07 -4.57 3.25
N LYS A 81 -29.77 -3.56 3.78
CA LYS A 81 -29.93 -2.26 3.15
C LYS A 81 -28.58 -1.55 2.97
N SER A 82 -27.72 -1.59 4.01
CA SER A 82 -26.36 -1.01 3.96
C SER A 82 -25.50 -1.68 2.89
N VAL A 83 -25.47 -3.03 2.84
CA VAL A 83 -24.65 -3.76 1.85
C VAL A 83 -25.19 -3.55 0.43
N LYS A 84 -26.51 -3.45 0.21
CA LYS A 84 -27.09 -3.07 -1.08
C LYS A 84 -26.64 -1.68 -1.55
N ASN A 85 -26.50 -0.73 -0.63
CA ASN A 85 -25.96 0.60 -0.96
C ASN A 85 -24.49 0.52 -1.34
N ILE A 86 -23.68 -0.28 -0.60
CA ILE A 86 -22.26 -0.51 -0.93
C ILE A 86 -22.12 -1.14 -2.32
N GLU A 87 -22.94 -2.14 -2.66
CA GLU A 87 -22.94 -2.76 -3.99
C GLU A 87 -23.20 -1.72 -5.10
N LYS A 88 -24.20 -0.85 -4.93
CA LYS A 88 -24.50 0.22 -5.89
C LYS A 88 -23.34 1.20 -6.06
N ILE A 89 -22.70 1.59 -4.94
CA ILE A 89 -21.57 2.52 -4.95
C ILE A 89 -20.36 1.88 -5.64
N THR A 90 -20.01 0.64 -5.30
CA THR A 90 -18.87 -0.06 -5.92
C THR A 90 -19.09 -0.30 -7.41
N LYS A 91 -20.31 -0.64 -7.83
CA LYS A 91 -20.67 -0.77 -9.25
C LYS A 91 -20.54 0.55 -10.01
N SER A 92 -20.97 1.65 -9.42
CA SER A 92 -20.80 2.99 -10.01
C SER A 92 -19.32 3.39 -10.08
N MET A 93 -18.53 3.11 -9.02
CA MET A 93 -17.08 3.38 -9.01
C MET A 93 -16.32 2.53 -10.03
N LYS A 94 -16.70 1.26 -10.24
CA LYS A 94 -16.17 0.42 -11.32
C LYS A 94 -16.40 1.06 -12.68
N MET A 95 -17.63 1.56 -12.95
CA MET A 95 -17.98 2.20 -14.20
C MET A 95 -17.15 3.47 -14.44
N ILE A 96 -17.02 4.33 -13.43
CA ILE A 96 -16.18 5.54 -13.49
C ILE A 96 -14.71 5.19 -13.75
N ALA A 97 -14.18 4.16 -13.09
CA ALA A 97 -12.82 3.72 -13.33
C ALA A 97 -12.64 3.18 -14.76
N ALA A 98 -13.60 2.41 -15.27
CA ALA A 98 -13.57 1.87 -16.64
C ALA A 98 -13.56 2.97 -17.70
N THR A 99 -14.37 4.03 -17.53
CA THR A 99 -14.41 5.17 -18.47
C THR A 99 -13.11 5.97 -18.48
N ARG A 100 -12.42 6.07 -17.32
CA ARG A 100 -11.14 6.79 -17.23
C ARG A 100 -9.97 5.95 -17.73
N LEU A 101 -10.07 4.61 -17.66
CA LEU A 101 -8.99 3.70 -18.01
C LEU A 101 -8.53 3.88 -19.47
N GLY A 102 -9.44 3.96 -20.41
CA GLY A 102 -9.09 4.11 -21.83
C GLY A 102 -8.32 5.41 -22.14
N ARG A 103 -8.58 6.49 -21.38
CA ARG A 103 -7.79 7.73 -21.50
C ARG A 103 -6.41 7.58 -20.86
N ALA A 104 -6.34 6.94 -19.69
CA ALA A 104 -5.09 6.71 -18.98
C ALA A 104 -4.17 5.77 -19.76
N GLN A 105 -4.71 4.73 -20.42
CA GLN A 105 -3.93 3.81 -21.26
C GLN A 105 -3.32 4.53 -22.47
N ARG A 106 -4.10 5.33 -23.18
CA ARG A 106 -3.56 6.11 -24.32
C ARG A 106 -2.45 7.08 -23.90
N ALA A 107 -2.62 7.74 -22.76
CA ALA A 107 -1.58 8.60 -22.21
C ALA A 107 -0.35 7.81 -21.80
N MET A 108 -0.53 6.63 -21.21
CA MET A 108 0.56 5.72 -20.84
C MET A 108 1.34 5.26 -22.07
N ASP A 109 0.67 4.79 -23.12
CA ASP A 109 1.34 4.31 -24.34
C ASP A 109 2.21 5.41 -24.97
N SER A 110 1.72 6.66 -24.96
CA SER A 110 2.50 7.81 -25.45
C SER A 110 3.67 8.16 -24.52
N ALA A 111 3.46 8.11 -23.20
CA ALA A 111 4.50 8.45 -22.22
C ALA A 111 5.59 7.38 -22.15
N VAL A 112 5.26 6.10 -22.26
CA VAL A 112 6.23 5.00 -22.30
C VAL A 112 7.09 5.10 -23.56
N ALA A 113 6.49 5.32 -24.73
CA ALA A 113 7.25 5.51 -25.96
C ALA A 113 8.22 6.70 -25.88
N PHE A 114 7.81 7.79 -25.24
CA PHE A 114 8.68 8.95 -24.99
C PHE A 114 9.80 8.63 -23.99
N GLY A 115 9.48 7.89 -22.91
CA GLY A 115 10.46 7.42 -21.93
C GLY A 115 11.50 6.50 -22.56
N ASP A 116 11.07 5.49 -23.31
CA ASP A 116 11.97 4.54 -23.99
C ASP A 116 12.91 5.24 -24.97
N ALA A 117 12.42 6.21 -25.76
CA ALA A 117 13.24 6.99 -26.66
C ALA A 117 14.30 7.82 -25.93
N SER A 118 13.97 8.38 -24.77
CA SER A 118 14.93 9.11 -23.94
C SER A 118 15.97 8.20 -23.30
N GLU A 119 15.58 6.99 -22.89
CA GLU A 119 16.51 6.01 -22.31
C GLU A 119 17.44 5.37 -23.35
N GLU A 120 17.09 5.40 -24.64
CA GLU A 120 17.90 4.77 -25.68
C GLU A 120 19.28 5.40 -25.79
N LEU A 121 19.39 6.72 -25.62
CA LEU A 121 20.67 7.43 -25.60
C LEU A 121 21.58 6.89 -24.48
N PHE A 122 21.04 6.70 -23.28
CA PHE A 122 21.81 6.19 -22.14
C PHE A 122 22.23 4.73 -22.34
N LYS A 123 21.38 3.92 -22.99
CA LYS A 123 21.67 2.53 -23.35
C LYS A 123 22.78 2.46 -24.40
N GLN A 124 22.75 3.34 -25.42
CA GLN A 124 23.76 3.40 -26.45
C GLN A 124 25.11 3.92 -25.94
N ALA A 125 25.09 4.86 -25.01
CA ALA A 125 26.27 5.35 -24.31
C ALA A 125 26.85 4.35 -23.30
N GLU A 126 26.16 3.23 -23.05
CA GLU A 126 26.55 2.21 -22.06
C GLU A 126 26.77 2.82 -20.66
N VAL A 127 25.85 3.69 -20.25
CA VAL A 127 25.93 4.33 -18.93
C VAL A 127 25.60 3.29 -17.87
N GLU A 128 26.61 2.89 -17.09
CA GLU A 128 26.40 2.05 -15.93
C GLU A 128 26.20 2.92 -14.69
N ALA A 129 25.29 2.50 -13.82
CA ALA A 129 25.16 3.14 -12.50
C ALA A 129 26.48 2.94 -11.72
N PRO A 130 27.01 3.97 -11.07
CA PRO A 130 28.23 3.85 -10.29
C PRO A 130 28.04 2.76 -9.22
N LYS A 131 29.01 1.81 -9.19
CA LYS A 131 28.95 0.66 -8.26
C LYS A 131 29.18 1.06 -6.80
N ASP A 132 29.86 2.19 -6.61
CA ASP A 132 30.26 2.74 -5.32
C ASP A 132 29.37 3.93 -4.88
N SER A 133 28.11 3.99 -5.36
CA SER A 133 27.19 5.06 -4.95
C SER A 133 26.82 4.90 -3.47
N GLU A 134 27.37 5.79 -2.62
CA GLU A 134 27.13 5.77 -1.18
C GLU A 134 25.75 6.38 -0.84
N ARG A 135 25.29 7.39 -1.62
CA ARG A 135 24.06 8.15 -1.34
C ARG A 135 23.00 7.89 -2.39
N GLU A 136 22.04 7.09 -2.03
CA GLU A 136 20.90 6.80 -2.92
C GLU A 136 19.66 7.63 -2.54
N LEU A 137 18.99 8.15 -3.57
CA LEU A 137 17.71 8.84 -3.45
C LEU A 137 16.59 7.96 -3.99
N PHE A 138 15.58 7.67 -3.16
CA PHE A 138 14.38 6.96 -3.59
C PHE A 138 13.23 7.91 -3.84
N VAL A 139 12.70 7.91 -5.06
CA VAL A 139 11.47 8.61 -5.43
C VAL A 139 10.35 7.59 -5.53
N VAL A 140 9.41 7.63 -4.60
CA VAL A 140 8.32 6.64 -4.48
C VAL A 140 7.06 7.18 -5.11
N VAL A 141 6.66 6.62 -6.24
CA VAL A 141 5.48 7.03 -7.00
C VAL A 141 4.24 6.32 -6.47
N SER A 142 3.29 7.11 -5.95
CA SER A 142 2.01 6.65 -5.42
C SER A 142 0.92 7.67 -5.76
N SER A 143 -0.22 7.62 -5.07
CA SER A 143 -1.28 8.61 -5.21
C SER A 143 -1.98 8.91 -3.88
N ASP A 144 -2.89 9.88 -3.90
CA ASP A 144 -3.68 10.27 -2.73
C ASP A 144 -4.97 9.43 -2.61
N ARG A 145 -5.42 8.84 -3.70
CA ARG A 145 -6.71 8.13 -3.76
C ARG A 145 -6.57 6.69 -3.30
N GLY A 146 -7.53 6.25 -2.49
CA GLY A 146 -7.64 4.86 -2.05
C GLY A 146 -8.58 4.02 -2.91
N LEU A 147 -8.96 2.86 -2.39
CA LEU A 147 -9.87 1.89 -3.00
C LEU A 147 -9.36 1.29 -4.32
N CYS A 148 -8.05 1.19 -4.45
CA CYS A 148 -7.35 0.61 -5.60
C CYS A 148 -6.62 -0.70 -5.26
N GLY A 149 -7.14 -1.47 -4.31
CA GLY A 149 -6.53 -2.73 -3.89
C GLY A 149 -5.21 -2.52 -3.15
N GLY A 150 -4.25 -3.40 -3.39
CA GLY A 150 -2.96 -3.43 -2.72
C GLY A 150 -1.84 -2.61 -3.37
N ILE A 151 -2.14 -1.79 -4.39
CA ILE A 151 -1.13 -1.14 -5.23
C ILE A 151 -0.17 -0.24 -4.46
N HIS A 152 -0.66 0.56 -3.50
CA HIS A 152 0.18 1.41 -2.65
C HIS A 152 1.03 0.61 -1.66
N SER A 153 0.47 -0.49 -1.15
CA SER A 153 1.20 -1.38 -0.25
C SER A 153 2.31 -2.14 -0.96
N SER A 154 2.13 -2.45 -2.25
CA SER A 154 3.13 -3.10 -3.09
C SER A 154 4.37 -2.21 -3.27
N VAL A 155 4.18 -0.94 -3.68
CA VAL A 155 5.27 0.04 -3.78
C VAL A 155 5.98 0.23 -2.45
N SER A 156 5.23 0.45 -1.37
CA SER A 156 5.81 0.64 -0.04
C SER A 156 6.59 -0.59 0.45
N LYS A 157 6.15 -1.80 0.09
CA LYS A 157 6.89 -3.05 0.35
C LYS A 157 8.20 -3.11 -0.44
N LYS A 158 8.14 -2.81 -1.74
CA LYS A 158 9.31 -2.81 -2.62
C LYS A 158 10.36 -1.80 -2.14
N THR A 159 9.92 -0.57 -1.79
CA THR A 159 10.81 0.46 -1.24
C THR A 159 11.49 -0.01 0.05
N ARG A 160 10.71 -0.58 0.99
CA ARG A 160 11.30 -1.09 2.25
C ARG A 160 12.27 -2.25 2.03
N ALA A 161 12.00 -3.12 1.06
CA ALA A 161 12.91 -4.21 0.72
C ALA A 161 14.21 -3.66 0.15
N ALA A 162 14.14 -2.70 -0.79
CA ALA A 162 15.32 -2.06 -1.38
C ALA A 162 16.17 -1.33 -0.33
N VAL A 163 15.55 -0.55 0.56
CA VAL A 163 16.24 0.12 1.67
C VAL A 163 16.90 -0.88 2.63
N ALA A 164 16.23 -2.01 2.91
CA ALA A 164 16.80 -3.06 3.78
C ALA A 164 17.96 -3.80 3.11
N GLU A 165 17.96 -3.96 1.79
CA GLU A 165 19.07 -4.53 1.02
C GLU A 165 20.27 -3.60 1.05
N LEU A 166 20.09 -2.29 0.86
CA LEU A 166 21.15 -1.28 0.99
C LEU A 166 21.76 -1.25 2.41
N ALA A 167 20.93 -1.27 3.42
CA ALA A 167 21.39 -1.31 4.81
C ALA A 167 22.24 -2.56 5.12
N LYS A 168 21.92 -3.70 4.49
CA LYS A 168 22.73 -4.94 4.60
C LYS A 168 24.06 -4.83 3.85
N ALA A 169 24.09 -4.11 2.73
CA ALA A 169 25.29 -3.86 1.95
C ALA A 169 26.24 -2.83 2.61
N GLY A 170 25.84 -2.23 3.74
CA GLY A 170 26.65 -1.24 4.45
C GLY A 170 26.59 0.18 3.86
N GLY A 171 25.66 0.45 2.96
CA GLY A 171 25.44 1.77 2.37
C GLY A 171 24.87 2.78 3.38
N GLU A 172 25.04 4.06 3.08
CA GLU A 172 24.48 5.16 3.86
C GLU A 172 22.94 5.10 3.85
N GLN A 173 22.29 5.68 4.85
CA GLN A 173 20.83 5.69 4.93
C GLN A 173 20.26 6.51 3.75
N PRO A 174 19.46 5.88 2.86
CA PRO A 174 18.94 6.56 1.67
C PRO A 174 17.90 7.62 2.04
N SER A 175 17.88 8.70 1.28
CA SER A 175 16.83 9.72 1.34
C SER A 175 15.61 9.24 0.55
N ILE A 176 14.39 9.48 1.09
CA ILE A 176 13.15 9.06 0.45
C ILE A 176 12.27 10.28 0.17
N ILE A 177 11.83 10.39 -1.06
CA ILE A 177 10.83 11.35 -1.53
C ILE A 177 9.58 10.58 -1.91
N VAL A 178 8.42 11.02 -1.42
CA VAL A 178 7.15 10.32 -1.68
C VAL A 178 6.20 11.21 -2.46
N LEU A 179 5.72 10.69 -3.59
CA LEU A 179 4.68 11.29 -4.41
C LEU A 179 3.34 10.62 -4.04
N GLY A 180 2.48 11.34 -3.31
CA GLY A 180 1.16 10.89 -2.88
C GLY A 180 1.07 10.48 -1.40
N GLU A 181 -0.10 10.77 -0.81
CA GLU A 181 -0.36 10.62 0.63
C GLU A 181 -0.44 9.15 1.09
N LYS A 182 -0.86 8.22 0.21
CA LYS A 182 -1.08 6.82 0.62
C LYS A 182 0.22 6.08 0.96
N ALA A 183 1.25 6.22 0.12
CA ALA A 183 2.55 5.64 0.43
C ALA A 183 3.24 6.39 1.58
N LYS A 184 3.08 7.72 1.67
CA LYS A 184 3.59 8.52 2.78
C LYS A 184 3.12 7.98 4.13
N GLY A 185 1.81 7.73 4.30
CA GLY A 185 1.25 7.21 5.55
C GLY A 185 1.78 5.83 5.95
N GLN A 186 2.27 5.03 5.00
CA GLN A 186 2.89 3.73 5.25
C GLN A 186 4.38 3.83 5.53
N LEU A 187 5.11 4.64 4.76
CA LEU A 187 6.56 4.79 4.87
C LEU A 187 6.97 5.63 6.08
N SER A 188 6.21 6.67 6.44
CA SER A 188 6.48 7.47 7.64
C SER A 188 6.42 6.68 8.95
N ARG A 189 5.69 5.56 8.98
CA ARG A 189 5.67 4.64 10.14
C ARG A 189 6.85 3.69 10.15
N ALA A 190 7.30 3.26 8.96
CA ALA A 190 8.36 2.26 8.83
C ALA A 190 9.75 2.89 8.78
N LEU A 191 9.90 4.03 8.13
CA LEU A 191 11.17 4.72 7.85
C LEU A 191 11.03 6.23 8.12
N PRO A 192 10.79 6.66 9.38
CA PRO A 192 10.51 8.06 9.70
C PRO A 192 11.70 8.98 9.44
N ASN A 193 12.92 8.48 9.63
CA ASN A 193 14.15 9.27 9.53
C ASN A 193 14.62 9.49 8.08
N ASN A 194 14.15 8.66 7.16
CA ASN A 194 14.57 8.68 5.75
C ASN A 194 13.68 9.59 4.88
N LEU A 195 12.49 9.95 5.37
CA LEU A 195 11.53 10.73 4.61
C LEU A 195 11.90 12.22 4.63
N VAL A 196 12.35 12.74 3.47
CA VAL A 196 12.80 14.13 3.31
C VAL A 196 11.67 15.00 2.77
N LEU A 197 11.03 14.60 1.67
CA LEU A 197 10.00 15.36 0.98
C LEU A 197 8.76 14.52 0.72
N SER A 198 7.60 15.18 0.67
CA SER A 198 6.36 14.55 0.23
C SER A 198 5.52 15.50 -0.60
N PHE A 199 5.02 15.01 -1.73
CA PHE A 199 4.14 15.74 -2.63
C PHE A 199 2.71 15.21 -2.50
N ASN A 200 1.75 16.11 -2.51
CA ASN A 200 0.34 15.79 -2.41
C ASN A 200 -0.39 16.22 -3.70
N GLN A 201 -1.65 15.81 -3.82
CA GLN A 201 -2.54 16.07 -4.94
C GLN A 201 -2.18 15.29 -6.23
N ILE A 202 -1.42 14.20 -6.09
CA ILE A 202 -1.08 13.28 -7.16
C ILE A 202 -2.27 12.34 -7.45
N GLY A 203 -2.55 12.06 -8.74
CA GLY A 203 -3.57 11.10 -9.17
C GLY A 203 -5.00 11.67 -9.23
N LYS A 204 -5.20 12.99 -9.23
CA LYS A 204 -6.51 13.61 -9.48
C LYS A 204 -6.95 13.47 -10.95
N GLY A 205 -6.03 13.64 -11.86
CA GLY A 205 -6.18 13.52 -13.31
C GLY A 205 -5.03 12.74 -13.90
N VAL A 206 -4.95 12.69 -15.23
CA VAL A 206 -3.75 12.21 -15.93
C VAL A 206 -2.61 13.18 -15.63
N PRO A 207 -1.46 12.72 -15.13
CA PRO A 207 -0.31 13.58 -14.87
C PRO A 207 0.16 14.27 -16.16
N THR A 208 0.57 15.52 -16.04
CA THR A 208 1.15 16.31 -17.14
C THR A 208 2.67 16.41 -16.99
N TYR A 209 3.34 16.76 -18.07
CA TYR A 209 4.79 17.02 -18.01
C TYR A 209 5.14 18.20 -17.08
N GLU A 210 4.25 19.21 -17.01
CA GLU A 210 4.39 20.34 -16.08
C GLU A 210 4.39 19.89 -14.60
N ASP A 211 3.57 18.88 -14.25
CA ASP A 211 3.57 18.30 -12.91
C ASP A 211 4.91 17.64 -12.59
N ALA A 212 5.48 16.90 -13.55
CA ALA A 212 6.78 16.24 -13.39
C ALA A 212 7.92 17.29 -13.29
N LEU A 213 7.87 18.33 -14.11
CA LEU A 213 8.84 19.43 -14.08
C LEU A 213 8.81 20.18 -12.74
N ALA A 214 7.62 20.43 -12.19
CA ALA A 214 7.48 21.08 -10.88
C ALA A 214 8.07 20.20 -9.76
N ILE A 215 7.89 18.88 -9.85
CA ILE A 215 8.46 17.92 -8.89
C ILE A 215 9.97 17.89 -8.99
N SER A 216 10.54 17.69 -10.19
CA SER A 216 12.00 17.62 -10.40
C SER A 216 12.69 18.92 -9.99
N THR A 217 12.16 20.08 -10.40
CA THR A 217 12.69 21.38 -10.01
C THR A 217 12.68 21.58 -8.48
N THR A 218 11.65 21.07 -7.79
CA THR A 218 11.59 21.16 -6.32
C THR A 218 12.63 20.24 -5.68
N ILE A 219 12.84 19.03 -6.21
CA ILE A 219 13.85 18.09 -5.72
C ILE A 219 15.25 18.73 -5.85
N LEU A 220 15.57 19.30 -7.00
CA LEU A 220 16.86 19.93 -7.26
C LEU A 220 17.09 21.17 -6.37
N LYS A 221 16.07 21.99 -6.14
CA LYS A 221 16.16 23.17 -5.25
C LYS A 221 16.44 22.83 -3.79
N HIS A 222 16.07 21.65 -3.33
CA HIS A 222 16.36 21.23 -1.96
C HIS A 222 17.78 20.75 -1.75
N ASN A 223 18.62 20.72 -2.81
CA ASN A 223 20.05 20.34 -2.74
C ASN A 223 20.29 19.07 -1.90
N ILE A 224 19.44 18.06 -2.08
CA ILE A 224 19.61 16.77 -1.41
C ILE A 224 20.83 16.09 -2.06
N PRO A 225 21.85 15.71 -1.32
CA PRO A 225 23.00 15.02 -1.89
C PRO A 225 22.59 13.62 -2.33
N PHE A 226 22.79 13.28 -3.60
CA PHE A 226 22.54 11.95 -4.14
C PHE A 226 23.52 11.65 -5.29
N ASP A 227 23.97 10.43 -5.36
CA ASP A 227 24.83 9.92 -6.43
C ASP A 227 23.99 9.07 -7.42
N LYS A 228 22.85 8.55 -6.96
CA LYS A 228 21.95 7.72 -7.75
C LYS A 228 20.50 7.96 -7.36
N VAL A 229 19.62 8.03 -8.35
CA VAL A 229 18.17 8.17 -8.14
C VAL A 229 17.44 6.89 -8.54
N ASN A 230 16.71 6.30 -7.63
CA ASN A 230 15.88 5.12 -7.85
C ASN A 230 14.40 5.50 -7.77
N ILE A 231 13.68 5.39 -8.87
CA ILE A 231 12.24 5.64 -8.91
C ILE A 231 11.50 4.32 -8.72
N VAL A 232 10.73 4.23 -7.63
CA VAL A 232 9.90 3.05 -7.31
C VAL A 232 8.47 3.32 -7.71
N TYR A 233 7.93 2.56 -8.64
CA TYR A 233 6.59 2.76 -9.17
C TYR A 233 5.89 1.44 -9.48
N ASN A 234 4.64 1.48 -9.91
CA ASN A 234 3.89 0.30 -10.35
C ASN A 234 3.79 0.28 -11.87
N LYS A 235 4.50 -0.66 -12.48
CA LYS A 235 4.48 -0.94 -13.91
C LYS A 235 3.16 -1.60 -14.29
N TYR A 236 2.59 -1.18 -15.41
CA TYR A 236 1.40 -1.80 -15.98
C TYR A 236 1.80 -3.03 -16.80
N VAL A 237 1.42 -4.22 -16.34
CA VAL A 237 1.73 -5.48 -17.06
C VAL A 237 0.53 -5.90 -17.90
N SER A 238 -0.66 -5.89 -17.32
CA SER A 238 -1.88 -6.29 -18.02
C SER A 238 -3.13 -5.69 -17.38
N SER A 239 -4.26 -5.91 -18.03
CA SER A 239 -5.58 -5.52 -17.51
C SER A 239 -5.91 -6.13 -16.13
N LEU A 240 -5.22 -7.19 -15.70
CA LEU A 240 -5.45 -7.89 -14.43
C LEU A 240 -4.32 -7.68 -13.43
N SER A 241 -3.09 -7.42 -13.88
CA SER A 241 -1.90 -7.41 -13.03
C SER A 241 -1.06 -6.14 -13.22
N PHE A 242 -0.38 -5.77 -12.15
CA PHE A 242 0.66 -4.76 -12.10
C PHE A 242 1.86 -5.34 -11.34
N GLU A 243 3.03 -4.78 -11.57
CA GLU A 243 4.26 -5.15 -10.87
C GLU A 243 4.93 -3.89 -10.32
N SER A 244 5.44 -3.96 -9.09
CA SER A 244 6.25 -2.87 -8.54
C SER A 244 7.67 -2.97 -9.08
N ALA A 245 8.10 -1.98 -9.85
CA ALA A 245 9.40 -1.89 -10.47
C ALA A 245 10.24 -0.77 -9.84
N ILE A 246 11.54 -0.84 -10.07
CA ILE A 246 12.50 0.21 -9.74
C ILE A 246 13.20 0.57 -11.03
N THR A 247 13.18 1.84 -11.39
CA THR A 247 13.94 2.41 -12.50
C THR A 247 15.03 3.31 -11.95
N THR A 248 16.25 3.12 -12.39
CA THR A 248 17.38 3.94 -11.98
C THR A 248 17.55 5.09 -12.97
N VAL A 249 17.70 6.30 -12.47
CA VAL A 249 18.03 7.48 -13.27
C VAL A 249 19.50 7.81 -13.08
N HIS A 250 20.18 8.05 -14.19
CA HIS A 250 21.59 8.36 -14.22
C HIS A 250 21.83 9.84 -13.87
N THR A 251 22.84 10.08 -13.06
CA THR A 251 23.31 11.43 -12.71
C THR A 251 24.33 11.94 -13.73
N GLU A 252 24.65 13.23 -13.66
CA GLU A 252 25.65 13.85 -14.51
C GLU A 252 27.02 13.14 -14.43
N GLU A 253 27.44 12.77 -13.21
CA GLU A 253 28.69 12.05 -12.99
C GLU A 253 28.73 10.69 -13.68
N ALA A 254 27.63 9.95 -13.65
CA ALA A 254 27.50 8.67 -14.32
C ALA A 254 27.58 8.82 -15.85
N LEU A 255 27.03 9.91 -16.40
CA LEU A 255 27.13 10.25 -17.83
C LEU A 255 28.57 10.57 -18.27
N LEU A 256 29.25 11.43 -17.52
CA LEU A 256 30.63 11.84 -17.83
C LEU A 256 31.60 10.65 -17.77
N ASN A 257 31.36 9.69 -16.91
CA ASN A 257 32.20 8.49 -16.76
C ASN A 257 31.85 7.37 -17.75
N ALA A 258 30.79 7.52 -18.56
CA ALA A 258 30.37 6.49 -19.50
C ALA A 258 31.36 6.30 -20.65
N PRO A 259 31.72 5.04 -20.99
CA PRO A 259 32.83 4.75 -21.93
C PRO A 259 32.55 5.23 -23.34
N LYS A 260 31.30 5.27 -23.79
CA LYS A 260 30.94 5.70 -25.14
C LYS A 260 30.39 7.13 -25.21
N PHE A 261 30.26 7.80 -24.08
CA PHE A 261 29.75 9.17 -24.04
C PHE A 261 30.71 10.16 -24.69
N GLY A 262 32.02 9.93 -24.59
CA GLY A 262 33.04 10.73 -25.26
C GLY A 262 33.04 10.65 -26.81
N ALA A 263 32.23 9.78 -27.41
CA ALA A 263 32.01 9.73 -28.84
C ALA A 263 30.99 10.78 -29.35
N TYR A 264 30.22 11.38 -28.44
CA TYR A 264 29.32 12.47 -28.76
C TYR A 264 30.03 13.82 -28.62
N GLU A 265 29.78 14.71 -29.56
CA GLU A 265 30.27 16.09 -29.49
C GLU A 265 29.34 16.89 -28.58
N ILE A 266 29.83 17.33 -27.41
CA ILE A 266 29.00 17.90 -26.34
C ILE A 266 29.62 19.24 -25.92
N GLU A 267 28.80 20.29 -25.93
CA GLU A 267 29.15 21.60 -25.38
C GLU A 267 29.18 21.58 -23.85
N GLU A 268 29.98 22.47 -23.25
CA GLU A 268 30.04 22.60 -21.79
C GLU A 268 28.65 22.95 -21.18
N GLY A 269 28.25 22.20 -20.18
CA GLY A 269 26.98 22.38 -19.46
C GLY A 269 25.82 21.54 -19.95
N ILE A 270 25.84 20.97 -21.15
CA ILE A 270 24.77 20.12 -21.70
C ILE A 270 24.60 18.84 -20.87
N SER A 271 25.68 18.30 -20.32
CA SER A 271 25.62 17.07 -19.48
C SER A 271 24.70 17.23 -18.29
N ARG A 272 24.74 18.39 -17.63
CA ARG A 272 23.85 18.73 -16.50
C ARG A 272 22.41 18.86 -16.94
N ASP A 273 22.17 19.64 -18.01
CA ASP A 273 20.81 19.85 -18.53
C ASP A 273 20.19 18.54 -19.00
N LEU A 274 20.98 17.64 -19.57
CA LEU A 274 20.58 16.30 -19.97
C LEU A 274 20.21 15.43 -18.77
N ALA A 275 20.96 15.49 -17.67
CA ALA A 275 20.66 14.77 -16.46
C ALA A 275 19.37 15.30 -15.80
N GLU A 276 19.17 16.63 -15.75
CA GLU A 276 17.94 17.25 -15.25
C GLU A 276 16.72 16.88 -16.11
N PHE A 277 16.89 16.88 -17.43
CA PHE A 277 15.86 16.44 -18.38
C PHE A 277 15.51 14.96 -18.19
N SER A 278 16.52 14.09 -18.07
CA SER A 278 16.34 12.65 -17.84
C SER A 278 15.58 12.36 -16.56
N LEU A 279 15.91 13.06 -15.48
CA LEU A 279 15.18 12.95 -14.20
C LEU A 279 13.73 13.35 -14.38
N THR A 280 13.45 14.48 -15.01
CA THR A 280 12.10 14.98 -15.25
C THR A 280 11.28 14.02 -16.09
N ASN A 281 11.89 13.50 -17.16
CA ASN A 281 11.25 12.56 -18.06
C ASN A 281 10.95 11.22 -17.38
N SER A 282 11.89 10.70 -16.60
CA SER A 282 11.72 9.47 -15.83
C SER A 282 10.60 9.61 -14.77
N ILE A 283 10.50 10.75 -14.11
CA ILE A 283 9.38 11.07 -13.21
C ILE A 283 8.07 11.12 -13.99
N PHE A 284 8.05 11.75 -15.18
CA PHE A 284 6.84 11.89 -15.98
C PHE A 284 6.28 10.53 -16.40
N TYR A 285 7.07 9.69 -17.08
CA TYR A 285 6.55 8.43 -17.57
C TYR A 285 6.15 7.48 -16.43
N THR A 286 6.92 7.46 -15.33
CA THR A 286 6.57 6.64 -14.16
C THR A 286 5.30 7.12 -13.45
N LEU A 287 5.03 8.44 -13.41
CA LEU A 287 3.77 8.99 -12.91
C LEU A 287 2.59 8.58 -13.78
N VAL A 288 2.72 8.67 -15.11
CA VAL A 288 1.63 8.34 -16.04
C VAL A 288 1.35 6.84 -16.04
N GLU A 289 2.39 5.99 -16.07
CA GLU A 289 2.25 4.54 -15.99
C GLU A 289 1.68 4.10 -14.64
N GLY A 290 2.16 4.68 -13.54
CA GLY A 290 1.63 4.44 -12.20
C GLY A 290 0.16 4.85 -12.07
N HIS A 291 -0.25 5.95 -12.71
CA HIS A 291 -1.64 6.40 -12.75
C HIS A 291 -2.54 5.42 -13.53
N ALA A 292 -2.09 4.92 -14.68
CA ALA A 292 -2.83 3.92 -15.45
C ALA A 292 -3.00 2.61 -14.66
N SER A 293 -1.93 2.15 -14.02
CA SER A 293 -1.93 0.98 -13.14
C SER A 293 -2.89 1.16 -11.96
N GLU A 294 -2.93 2.35 -11.35
CA GLU A 294 -3.85 2.68 -10.25
C GLU A 294 -5.31 2.62 -10.66
N ILE A 295 -5.67 3.23 -11.81
CA ILE A 295 -7.05 3.21 -12.32
C ILE A 295 -7.49 1.79 -12.65
N ASN A 296 -6.62 0.99 -13.27
CA ASN A 296 -6.88 -0.41 -13.58
C ASN A 296 -7.09 -1.24 -12.31
N SER A 297 -6.20 -1.09 -11.33
CA SER A 297 -6.32 -1.77 -10.02
C SER A 297 -7.60 -1.36 -9.28
N ARG A 298 -7.99 -0.09 -9.36
CA ARG A 298 -9.26 0.40 -8.79
C ARG A 298 -10.46 -0.24 -9.48
N ARG A 299 -10.47 -0.33 -10.81
CA ARG A 299 -11.53 -1.02 -11.56
C ARG A 299 -11.69 -2.47 -11.09
N ASN A 300 -10.58 -3.20 -11.00
CA ASN A 300 -10.57 -4.61 -10.56
C ASN A 300 -10.99 -4.76 -9.10
N ALA A 301 -10.51 -3.89 -8.21
CA ALA A 301 -10.89 -3.89 -6.79
C ALA A 301 -12.39 -3.61 -6.60
N MET A 302 -12.96 -2.68 -7.37
CA MET A 302 -14.39 -2.35 -7.30
C MET A 302 -15.26 -3.45 -7.91
N ASP A 303 -14.79 -4.15 -8.93
CA ASP A 303 -15.48 -5.32 -9.48
C ASP A 303 -15.57 -6.45 -8.44
N ASN A 304 -14.45 -6.78 -7.80
CA ASN A 304 -14.42 -7.78 -6.75
C ASN A 304 -15.27 -7.37 -5.54
N ALA A 305 -15.20 -6.09 -5.14
CA ALA A 305 -16.02 -5.57 -4.04
C ALA A 305 -17.52 -5.65 -4.34
N SER A 306 -17.93 -5.39 -5.60
CA SER A 306 -19.34 -5.49 -6.02
C SER A 306 -19.83 -6.94 -6.02
N LYS A 307 -19.00 -7.90 -6.48
CA LYS A 307 -19.32 -9.33 -6.42
C LYS A 307 -19.45 -9.82 -4.97
N ASN A 308 -18.47 -9.51 -4.14
CA ASN A 308 -18.50 -9.87 -2.71
C ASN A 308 -19.71 -9.27 -1.99
N ALA A 309 -20.12 -8.04 -2.34
CA ALA A 309 -21.32 -7.43 -1.79
C ALA A 309 -22.59 -8.19 -2.20
N GLY A 310 -22.69 -8.65 -3.47
CA GLY A 310 -23.77 -9.48 -3.96
C GLY A 310 -23.91 -10.80 -3.19
N ASP A 311 -22.79 -11.49 -3.00
CA ASP A 311 -22.74 -12.76 -2.24
C ASP A 311 -23.16 -12.54 -0.77
N MET A 312 -22.70 -11.45 -0.17
CA MET A 312 -23.08 -11.07 1.19
C MET A 312 -24.57 -10.74 1.31
N ILE A 313 -25.17 -10.07 0.32
CA ILE A 313 -26.61 -9.79 0.27
C ILE A 313 -27.40 -11.09 0.24
N THR A 314 -26.98 -12.06 -0.58
CA THR A 314 -27.63 -13.36 -0.68
C THR A 314 -27.57 -14.10 0.65
N SER A 315 -26.43 -14.15 1.28
CA SER A 315 -26.23 -14.77 2.60
C SER A 315 -27.08 -14.10 3.69
N LEU A 316 -27.08 -12.77 3.75
CA LEU A 316 -27.86 -12.01 4.74
C LEU A 316 -29.36 -12.17 4.52
N ASN A 317 -29.85 -12.25 3.26
CA ASN A 317 -31.26 -12.49 2.97
C ASN A 317 -31.71 -13.88 3.43
N LEU A 318 -30.87 -14.91 3.29
CA LEU A 318 -31.16 -16.25 3.82
C LEU A 318 -31.29 -16.23 5.35
N LEU A 319 -30.36 -15.57 6.04
CA LEU A 319 -30.41 -15.40 7.49
C LEU A 319 -31.65 -14.61 7.92
N TYR A 320 -32.00 -13.54 7.25
CA TYR A 320 -33.18 -12.74 7.52
C TYR A 320 -34.45 -13.54 7.35
N ASN A 321 -34.62 -14.27 6.24
CA ASN A 321 -35.79 -15.10 5.97
C ASN A 321 -35.93 -16.22 7.03
N ARG A 322 -34.83 -16.88 7.39
CA ARG A 322 -34.82 -17.90 8.44
C ARG A 322 -35.23 -17.32 9.82
N GLY A 323 -34.67 -16.18 10.17
CA GLY A 323 -34.99 -15.47 11.41
C GLY A 323 -36.45 -14.99 11.45
N ARG A 324 -36.96 -14.50 10.30
CA ARG A 324 -38.37 -14.11 10.16
C ARG A 324 -39.32 -15.30 10.35
N GLN A 325 -39.02 -16.44 9.72
CA GLN A 325 -39.80 -17.67 9.89
C GLN A 325 -39.80 -18.13 11.35
N ALA A 326 -38.65 -18.16 12.00
CA ALA A 326 -38.53 -18.51 13.41
C ALA A 326 -39.37 -17.58 14.31
N LYS A 327 -39.32 -16.25 14.03
CA LYS A 327 -40.13 -15.28 14.76
C LYS A 327 -41.63 -15.53 14.63
N ILE A 328 -42.10 -15.74 13.38
CA ILE A 328 -43.52 -16.05 13.12
C ILE A 328 -43.93 -17.34 13.84
N THR A 329 -43.07 -18.37 13.81
CA THR A 329 -43.35 -19.65 14.49
C THR A 329 -43.46 -19.46 16.01
N ASN A 330 -42.54 -18.68 16.60
CA ASN A 330 -42.60 -18.39 18.04
C ASN A 330 -43.86 -17.59 18.43
N GLU A 331 -44.20 -16.56 17.63
CA GLU A 331 -45.44 -15.78 17.84
C GLU A 331 -46.71 -16.67 17.77
N LEU A 332 -46.76 -17.64 16.84
CA LEU A 332 -47.84 -18.61 16.75
C LEU A 332 -47.88 -19.55 17.98
N ILE A 333 -46.72 -20.02 18.44
CA ILE A 333 -46.63 -20.87 19.65
C ILE A 333 -47.09 -20.09 20.87
N ASP A 334 -46.70 -18.82 21.01
CA ASP A 334 -47.11 -17.96 22.11
C ASP A 334 -48.65 -17.75 22.13
N ILE A 335 -49.27 -17.56 20.94
CA ILE A 335 -50.73 -17.43 20.82
C ILE A 335 -51.44 -18.73 21.18
N ILE A 336 -50.94 -19.89 20.71
CA ILE A 336 -51.55 -21.20 20.98
C ILE A 336 -51.44 -21.54 22.47
N THR A 337 -50.25 -21.31 23.06
CA THR A 337 -50.05 -21.54 24.51
C THR A 337 -50.90 -20.62 25.37
N GLY A 338 -51.03 -19.34 24.96
CA GLY A 338 -51.91 -18.40 25.65
C GLY A 338 -53.41 -18.81 25.56
N ALA A 339 -53.87 -19.27 24.39
CA ALA A 339 -55.24 -19.75 24.21
C ALA A 339 -55.54 -21.07 24.95
N SER A 340 -54.54 -21.95 25.08
CA SER A 340 -54.69 -23.22 25.81
C SER A 340 -54.61 -23.08 27.33
N SER A 341 -54.19 -21.93 27.83
CA SER A 341 -54.10 -21.59 29.24
C SER A 341 -55.36 -20.88 29.81
N LEU A 342 -56.27 -20.50 28.91
CA LEU A 342 -57.62 -20.00 29.21
C LEU A 342 -58.63 -21.15 29.27
#